data_fd35089f1350fbd23ad4410379b34610
#
_entry.id   fd35089f1350fbd23ad4410379b34610
#
_cell.length_a   1.000
_cell.length_b   1.000
_cell.length_c   1.000
_cell.angle_alpha   90.00
_cell.angle_beta   90.00
_cell.angle_gamma   90.00
#
_symmetry.space_group_name_H-M   'P 1'
#
loop_
_entity.id
_entity.type
_entity.pdbx_description
1 polymer ?
#
loop_
_entity_poly.entity_id
_entity_poly.type
_entity_poly.pdbx_seq_one_letter_code
_entity_poly.pdbx_strand_id
1 'polypeptide(L)'
;MTIDVHAHYVPPQILEVLRARGQDYGIAVDEQAARCPCLRYAHGHTVRPFFPRLLESESERIAAMDRVGIRRQVLALWADIFGYGMPIAQSEAWHRLMNDSLAAVSARHPERFSWFASGPLPDAARAARELERGVRELGAVGGFVGANVAGQNLGDLPLDEYWAAAEALDVPVFIHPVQAAPVPRTGRHALNVIVQYTTDTTLTVGSLIFSGVLDRHPRLRLILSHGGGGLPYLIGRFDVMHERMDREHQHDVALHAPSAYLPRFHYDTILHDAVALRYLAEKVGTERLVLGSDDPFPPMDRDPLAAVRAAGFAAADIARIATDNPRRLLRLP
;
A
#
# COMPACT_ATOMS: atom_id res chain seq x y z
N MET A 1 1.88 -7.46 -21.48
CA MET A 1 2.43 -6.22 -20.85
C MET A 1 2.64 -6.50 -19.38
N THR A 2 3.86 -6.39 -18.87
CA THR A 2 4.16 -6.69 -17.45
C THR A 2 3.90 -5.46 -16.60
N ILE A 3 3.12 -5.63 -15.53
CA ILE A 3 2.69 -4.55 -14.64
C ILE A 3 3.13 -4.86 -13.22
N ASP A 4 3.96 -3.99 -12.67
CA ASP A 4 4.35 -3.99 -11.27
C ASP A 4 3.37 -3.09 -10.49
N VAL A 5 2.60 -3.69 -9.59
CA VAL A 5 1.52 -3.00 -8.84
C VAL A 5 2.02 -2.39 -7.55
N HIS A 6 3.21 -2.75 -7.10
CA HIS A 6 3.77 -2.31 -5.84
C HIS A 6 5.16 -1.70 -6.04
N ALA A 7 5.20 -0.40 -6.27
CA ALA A 7 6.43 0.37 -6.38
C ALA A 7 6.26 1.76 -5.77
N HIS A 8 7.34 2.28 -5.16
CA HIS A 8 7.32 3.55 -4.45
C HIS A 8 8.14 4.62 -5.17
N TYR A 9 7.61 5.83 -5.18
CA TYR A 9 8.28 6.97 -5.78
C TYR A 9 7.89 8.26 -5.04
N VAL A 10 8.86 9.12 -4.81
CA VAL A 10 8.62 10.46 -4.29
C VAL A 10 9.15 11.45 -5.33
N PRO A 11 8.26 12.10 -6.10
CA PRO A 11 8.68 13.10 -7.08
C PRO A 11 9.58 14.16 -6.45
N PRO A 12 10.79 14.42 -6.98
CA PRO A 12 11.72 15.39 -6.39
C PRO A 12 11.15 16.78 -6.18
N GLN A 13 10.16 17.17 -7.00
CA GLN A 13 9.43 18.44 -6.89
C GLN A 13 8.75 18.62 -5.52
N ILE A 14 8.37 17.53 -4.85
CA ILE A 14 7.83 17.60 -3.50
C ILE A 14 8.84 18.23 -2.53
N LEU A 15 10.10 17.81 -2.59
CA LEU A 15 11.15 18.40 -1.74
C LEU A 15 11.43 19.85 -2.10
N GLU A 16 11.38 20.22 -3.38
CA GLU A 16 11.53 21.62 -3.83
C GLU A 16 10.44 22.52 -3.23
N VAL A 17 9.18 22.07 -3.27
CA VAL A 17 8.07 22.78 -2.64
C VAL A 17 8.25 22.88 -1.13
N LEU A 18 8.67 21.80 -0.47
CA LEU A 18 8.88 21.80 0.99
C LEU A 18 10.04 22.71 1.40
N ARG A 19 11.12 22.81 0.61
CA ARG A 19 12.23 23.75 0.87
C ARG A 19 11.75 25.20 0.79
N ALA A 20 10.88 25.50 -0.15
CA ALA A 20 10.37 26.85 -0.37
C ALA A 20 9.23 27.22 0.59
N ARG A 21 8.34 26.29 0.91
CA ARG A 21 7.05 26.54 1.57
C ARG A 21 6.67 25.46 2.60
N GLY A 22 7.63 24.74 3.17
CA GLY A 22 7.35 23.64 4.11
C GLY A 22 6.54 24.06 5.34
N GLN A 23 6.65 25.32 5.76
CA GLN A 23 5.85 25.89 6.85
C GLN A 23 4.33 25.84 6.59
N ASP A 24 3.90 25.94 5.33
CA ASP A 24 2.48 25.87 4.96
C ASP A 24 1.88 24.49 5.27
N TYR A 25 2.73 23.47 5.23
CA TYR A 25 2.41 22.08 5.51
C TYR A 25 2.80 21.63 6.93
N GLY A 26 3.48 22.48 7.70
CA GLY A 26 4.06 22.06 8.98
C GLY A 26 5.16 21.03 8.84
N ILE A 27 5.91 21.05 7.73
CA ILE A 27 6.97 20.09 7.39
C ILE A 27 8.27 20.87 7.09
N ALA A 28 9.37 20.45 7.72
CA ALA A 28 10.70 20.93 7.43
C ALA A 28 11.53 19.84 6.77
N VAL A 29 12.35 20.21 5.78
CA VAL A 29 13.35 19.32 5.17
C VAL A 29 14.65 19.48 5.95
N ASP A 30 15.14 18.39 6.52
CA ASP A 30 16.45 18.34 7.19
C ASP A 30 17.50 17.75 6.25
N GLU A 31 18.39 18.60 5.76
CA GLU A 31 19.48 18.24 4.84
C GLU A 31 20.72 17.69 5.57
N GLN A 32 20.77 17.82 6.91
CA GLN A 32 21.96 17.46 7.69
C GLN A 32 21.92 16.00 8.18
N ALA A 33 20.80 15.33 8.04
CA ALA A 33 20.53 14.05 8.71
C ALA A 33 21.22 12.84 8.08
N ALA A 34 21.93 12.94 6.99
CA ALA A 34 22.75 11.91 6.33
C ALA A 34 23.02 12.29 4.85
N ARG A 35 23.32 11.27 4.00
CA ARG A 35 23.49 11.47 2.54
C ARG A 35 22.22 11.86 1.79
N CYS A 36 21.05 11.75 2.44
CA CYS A 36 19.75 12.08 1.87
C CYS A 36 18.93 12.89 2.88
N PRO A 37 18.05 13.79 2.42
CA PRO A 37 17.18 14.58 3.29
C PRO A 37 16.22 13.68 4.09
N CYS A 38 15.73 14.20 5.21
CA CYS A 38 14.61 13.63 5.93
C CYS A 38 13.53 14.70 6.18
N LEU A 39 12.31 14.27 6.54
CA LEU A 39 11.22 15.19 6.87
C LEU A 39 11.00 15.24 8.37
N ARG A 40 10.87 16.47 8.90
CA ARG A 40 10.45 16.71 10.28
C ARG A 40 9.12 17.40 10.29
N TYR A 41 8.15 16.81 10.94
CA TYR A 41 6.79 17.33 11.07
C TYR A 41 6.65 18.15 12.35
N ALA A 42 5.87 19.22 12.31
CA ALA A 42 5.65 20.11 13.44
C ALA A 42 5.06 19.40 14.66
N HIS A 43 4.32 18.30 14.47
CA HIS A 43 3.79 17.48 15.56
C HIS A 43 4.81 16.49 16.17
N GLY A 44 6.10 16.59 15.80
CA GLY A 44 7.19 15.82 16.41
C GLY A 44 7.57 14.53 15.67
N HIS A 45 6.82 14.13 14.64
CA HIS A 45 7.21 12.98 13.83
C HIS A 45 8.44 13.32 12.96
N THR A 46 9.37 12.38 12.87
CA THR A 46 10.53 12.48 11.97
C THR A 46 10.60 11.22 11.13
N VAL A 47 10.59 11.41 9.82
CA VAL A 47 10.79 10.34 8.86
C VAL A 47 12.29 10.09 8.73
N ARG A 48 12.72 8.83 8.72
CA ARG A 48 14.10 8.45 8.41
C ARG A 48 14.57 9.06 7.08
N PRO A 49 15.88 9.20 6.84
CA PRO A 49 16.38 9.73 5.58
C PRO A 49 15.84 8.96 4.37
N PHE A 50 15.54 9.68 3.31
CA PHE A 50 15.07 9.08 2.06
C PHE A 50 16.08 8.09 1.50
N PHE A 51 15.61 7.01 0.93
CA PHE A 51 16.44 6.17 0.07
C PHE A 51 16.73 6.92 -1.24
N PRO A 52 17.97 6.95 -1.74
CA PRO A 52 18.30 7.73 -2.94
C PRO A 52 17.41 7.43 -4.14
N ARG A 53 17.06 6.16 -4.36
CA ARG A 53 16.23 5.76 -5.47
C ARG A 53 14.76 6.15 -5.36
N LEU A 54 14.27 6.54 -4.17
CA LEU A 54 12.93 7.16 -4.05
C LEU A 54 12.84 8.49 -4.80
N LEU A 55 13.99 9.17 -4.95
CA LEU A 55 14.13 10.49 -5.55
C LEU A 55 14.85 10.44 -6.92
N GLU A 56 15.03 9.23 -7.50
CA GLU A 56 15.68 9.09 -8.79
C GLU A 56 14.88 9.80 -9.90
N SER A 57 15.53 10.12 -11.01
CA SER A 57 14.81 10.67 -12.16
C SER A 57 13.90 9.63 -12.81
N GLU A 58 12.83 10.12 -13.46
CA GLU A 58 11.90 9.26 -14.19
C GLU A 58 12.60 8.41 -15.27
N SER A 59 13.64 8.97 -15.92
CA SER A 59 14.44 8.25 -16.93
C SER A 59 15.28 7.12 -16.32
N GLU A 60 15.89 7.33 -15.16
CA GLU A 60 16.63 6.29 -14.44
C GLU A 60 15.70 5.16 -14.01
N ARG A 61 14.51 5.50 -13.50
CA ARG A 61 13.47 4.54 -13.13
C ARG A 61 13.01 3.71 -14.33
N ILE A 62 12.68 4.36 -15.44
CA ILE A 62 12.28 3.68 -16.67
C ILE A 62 13.38 2.73 -17.16
N ALA A 63 14.64 3.15 -17.14
CA ALA A 63 15.77 2.29 -17.49
C ALA A 63 15.92 1.10 -16.54
N ALA A 64 15.62 1.27 -15.25
CA ALA A 64 15.63 0.18 -14.28
C ALA A 64 14.49 -0.84 -14.57
N MET A 65 13.29 -0.36 -14.85
CA MET A 65 12.15 -1.20 -15.25
C MET A 65 12.45 -2.02 -16.50
N ASP A 66 13.05 -1.39 -17.53
CA ASP A 66 13.38 -2.05 -18.79
C ASP A 66 14.38 -3.20 -18.61
N ARG A 67 15.36 -3.05 -17.70
CA ARG A 67 16.33 -4.11 -17.40
C ARG A 67 15.71 -5.40 -16.87
N VAL A 68 14.58 -5.30 -16.16
CA VAL A 68 13.87 -6.46 -15.57
C VAL A 68 12.56 -6.78 -16.28
N GLY A 69 12.32 -6.18 -17.45
CA GLY A 69 11.15 -6.47 -18.28
C GLY A 69 9.82 -5.95 -17.73
N ILE A 70 9.84 -4.97 -16.82
CA ILE A 70 8.63 -4.29 -16.33
C ILE A 70 8.23 -3.20 -17.33
N ARG A 71 7.05 -3.33 -17.91
CA ARG A 71 6.54 -2.35 -18.87
C ARG A 71 5.87 -1.17 -18.20
N ARG A 72 5.15 -1.40 -17.10
CA ARG A 72 4.42 -0.38 -16.34
C ARG A 72 4.63 -0.58 -14.85
N GLN A 73 4.82 0.49 -14.11
CA GLN A 73 4.71 0.52 -12.65
C GLN A 73 3.49 1.33 -12.22
N VAL A 74 2.86 0.86 -11.14
CA VAL A 74 1.85 1.64 -10.42
C VAL A 74 2.56 2.30 -9.23
N LEU A 75 2.76 3.59 -9.33
CA LEU A 75 3.52 4.34 -8.34
C LEU A 75 2.66 4.63 -7.11
N ALA A 76 3.19 4.33 -5.95
CA ALA A 76 2.69 4.78 -4.67
C ALA A 76 3.72 5.69 -4.00
N LEU A 77 3.27 6.59 -3.14
CA LEU A 77 4.19 7.34 -2.29
C LEU A 77 4.78 6.43 -1.22
N TRP A 78 5.85 6.85 -0.61
CA TRP A 78 6.34 6.23 0.60
C TRP A 78 5.39 6.49 1.76
N ALA A 79 4.73 5.46 2.30
CA ALA A 79 3.68 5.62 3.29
C ALA A 79 4.13 6.33 4.58
N ASP A 80 5.41 6.23 4.94
CA ASP A 80 5.96 6.90 6.13
C ASP A 80 5.86 8.44 6.06
N ILE A 81 5.68 9.03 4.86
CA ILE A 81 5.53 10.48 4.69
C ILE A 81 4.07 10.97 4.75
N PHE A 82 3.10 10.11 4.97
CA PHE A 82 1.67 10.52 4.97
C PHE A 82 1.31 11.52 6.06
N GLY A 83 2.01 11.47 7.21
CA GLY A 83 1.81 12.45 8.25
C GLY A 83 0.42 12.42 8.88
N TYR A 84 -0.14 11.24 9.14
CA TYR A 84 -1.48 11.08 9.74
C TYR A 84 -1.67 11.75 11.11
N GLY A 85 -0.58 12.16 11.79
CA GLY A 85 -0.65 12.97 13.02
C GLY A 85 -0.73 14.48 12.80
N MET A 86 -0.78 14.96 11.56
CA MET A 86 -0.83 16.38 11.24
C MET A 86 -2.21 17.00 11.55
N PRO A 87 -2.28 18.33 11.82
CA PRO A 87 -3.54 19.04 11.77
C PRO A 87 -4.25 18.82 10.43
N ILE A 88 -5.55 18.53 10.47
CA ILE A 88 -6.28 18.00 9.30
C ILE A 88 -6.20 18.90 8.06
N ALA A 89 -6.24 20.23 8.22
CA ALA A 89 -6.12 21.14 7.09
C ALA A 89 -4.73 21.07 6.41
N GLN A 90 -3.66 20.91 7.20
CA GLN A 90 -2.31 20.71 6.68
C GLN A 90 -2.17 19.34 6.04
N SER A 91 -2.76 18.30 6.64
CA SER A 91 -2.77 16.94 6.08
C SER A 91 -3.48 16.91 4.73
N GLU A 92 -4.64 17.57 4.59
CA GLU A 92 -5.34 17.68 3.31
C GLU A 92 -4.49 18.38 2.25
N ALA A 93 -3.90 19.54 2.57
CA ALA A 93 -3.01 20.24 1.64
C ALA A 93 -1.79 19.41 1.25
N TRP A 94 -1.22 18.65 2.20
CA TRP A 94 -0.09 17.77 1.99
C TRP A 94 -0.43 16.61 1.05
N HIS A 95 -1.55 15.91 1.27
CA HIS A 95 -1.99 14.83 0.39
C HIS A 95 -2.32 15.33 -1.02
N ARG A 96 -2.90 16.53 -1.14
CA ARG A 96 -3.12 17.16 -2.47
C ARG A 96 -1.81 17.40 -3.21
N LEU A 97 -0.81 17.99 -2.56
CA LEU A 97 0.52 18.20 -3.17
C LEU A 97 1.14 16.87 -3.64
N MET A 98 1.07 15.85 -2.79
CA MET A 98 1.61 14.53 -3.10
C MET A 98 0.91 13.88 -4.32
N ASN A 99 -0.42 13.92 -4.35
CA ASN A 99 -1.21 13.37 -5.44
C ASN A 99 -1.02 14.14 -6.76
N ASP A 100 -1.02 15.48 -6.71
CA ASP A 100 -0.75 16.33 -7.88
C ASP A 100 0.63 16.04 -8.48
N SER A 101 1.63 15.80 -7.62
CA SER A 101 2.99 15.47 -8.04
C SER A 101 3.08 14.10 -8.73
N LEU A 102 2.40 13.06 -8.21
CA LEU A 102 2.35 11.74 -8.87
C LEU A 102 1.55 11.79 -10.17
N ALA A 103 0.44 12.51 -10.20
CA ALA A 103 -0.36 12.71 -11.39
C ALA A 103 0.46 13.35 -12.51
N ALA A 104 1.27 14.37 -12.18
CA ALA A 104 2.16 15.03 -13.15
C ALA A 104 3.22 14.06 -13.71
N VAL A 105 3.79 13.17 -12.89
CA VAL A 105 4.72 12.12 -13.35
C VAL A 105 4.02 11.15 -14.31
N SER A 106 2.85 10.66 -13.93
CA SER A 106 2.07 9.74 -14.77
C SER A 106 1.66 10.38 -16.09
N ALA A 107 1.28 11.65 -16.08
CA ALA A 107 0.91 12.40 -17.31
C ALA A 107 2.08 12.57 -18.29
N ARG A 108 3.32 12.67 -17.78
CA ARG A 108 4.52 12.72 -18.66
C ARG A 108 4.85 11.37 -19.29
N HIS A 109 4.51 10.27 -18.64
CA HIS A 109 4.84 8.90 -19.07
C HIS A 109 3.62 7.96 -18.97
N PRO A 110 2.50 8.23 -19.66
CA PRO A 110 1.23 7.52 -19.47
C PRO A 110 1.30 6.04 -19.84
N GLU A 111 2.27 5.62 -20.66
CA GLU A 111 2.51 4.23 -21.03
C GLU A 111 3.36 3.46 -20.01
N ARG A 112 4.04 4.19 -19.09
CA ARG A 112 4.99 3.62 -18.17
C ARG A 112 4.52 3.68 -16.72
N PHE A 113 3.77 4.71 -16.36
CA PHE A 113 3.33 4.94 -15.00
C PHE A 113 1.80 5.05 -14.91
N SER A 114 1.27 4.42 -13.89
CA SER A 114 -0.02 4.70 -13.26
C SER A 114 0.27 5.01 -11.79
N TRP A 115 -0.72 5.41 -11.00
CA TRP A 115 -0.46 5.79 -9.62
C TRP A 115 -1.68 5.60 -8.73
N PHE A 116 -1.42 5.45 -7.43
CA PHE A 116 -2.43 5.37 -6.38
C PHE A 116 -2.53 6.70 -5.62
N ALA A 117 -3.75 7.14 -5.34
CA ALA A 117 -4.02 8.34 -4.56
C ALA A 117 -3.93 8.05 -3.06
N SER A 118 -3.29 8.95 -2.31
CA SER A 118 -3.32 8.97 -0.85
C SER A 118 -4.35 9.97 -0.33
N GLY A 119 -4.72 9.85 0.96
CA GLY A 119 -5.68 10.77 1.57
C GLY A 119 -5.46 10.96 3.08
N PRO A 120 -5.98 12.04 3.66
CA PRO A 120 -5.87 12.35 5.09
C PRO A 120 -6.81 11.45 5.92
N LEU A 121 -6.48 10.18 6.06
CA LEU A 121 -7.33 9.14 6.71
C LEU A 121 -7.88 9.50 8.10
N PRO A 122 -7.23 10.29 8.97
CA PRO A 122 -7.87 10.75 10.20
C PRO A 122 -9.23 11.45 10.02
N ASP A 123 -9.54 11.88 8.78
CA ASP A 123 -10.85 12.42 8.41
C ASP A 123 -11.34 11.66 7.16
N ALA A 124 -12.21 10.67 7.36
CA ALA A 124 -12.72 9.80 6.31
C ALA A 124 -13.38 10.56 5.14
N ALA A 125 -14.15 11.61 5.46
CA ALA A 125 -14.83 12.42 4.45
C ALA A 125 -13.84 13.20 3.56
N ARG A 126 -12.79 13.76 4.15
CA ARG A 126 -11.73 14.43 3.38
C ARG A 126 -10.90 13.44 2.57
N ALA A 127 -10.58 12.29 3.15
CA ALA A 127 -9.88 11.24 2.43
C ALA A 127 -10.71 10.70 1.25
N ALA A 128 -12.02 10.53 1.43
CA ALA A 128 -12.94 10.14 0.36
C ALA A 128 -12.97 11.16 -0.79
N ARG A 129 -13.10 12.46 -0.47
CA ARG A 129 -13.07 13.51 -1.50
C ARG A 129 -11.74 13.57 -2.25
N GLU A 130 -10.62 13.36 -1.55
CA GLU A 130 -9.30 13.37 -2.20
C GLU A 130 -9.10 12.12 -3.07
N LEU A 131 -9.62 10.95 -2.67
CA LEU A 131 -9.67 9.76 -3.51
C LEU A 131 -10.52 10.01 -4.78
N GLU A 132 -11.72 10.60 -4.61
CA GLU A 132 -12.59 10.96 -5.74
C GLU A 132 -11.91 11.91 -6.71
N ARG A 133 -11.25 12.96 -6.21
CA ARG A 133 -10.49 13.90 -7.03
C ARG A 133 -9.35 13.19 -7.76
N GLY A 134 -8.57 12.39 -7.03
CA GLY A 134 -7.47 11.62 -7.61
C GLY A 134 -7.91 10.73 -8.76
N VAL A 135 -9.00 10.01 -8.60
CA VAL A 135 -9.51 9.08 -9.60
C VAL A 135 -10.19 9.81 -10.77
N ARG A 136 -11.12 10.73 -10.49
CA ARG A 136 -11.96 11.33 -11.54
C ARG A 136 -11.27 12.44 -12.33
N GLU A 137 -10.41 13.21 -11.65
CA GLU A 137 -9.81 14.40 -12.25
C GLU A 137 -8.35 14.18 -12.66
N LEU A 138 -7.62 13.34 -11.91
CA LEU A 138 -6.17 13.19 -12.06
C LEU A 138 -5.73 11.81 -12.59
N GLY A 139 -6.67 10.85 -12.74
CA GLY A 139 -6.39 9.57 -13.35
C GLY A 139 -5.70 8.55 -12.45
N ALA A 140 -5.85 8.66 -11.12
CA ALA A 140 -5.42 7.62 -10.19
C ALA A 140 -6.19 6.31 -10.45
N VAL A 141 -5.51 5.17 -10.31
CA VAL A 141 -6.11 3.85 -10.55
C VAL A 141 -6.64 3.19 -9.28
N GLY A 142 -6.52 3.86 -8.15
CA GLY A 142 -7.00 3.40 -6.85
C GLY A 142 -6.48 4.24 -5.70
N GLY A 143 -6.78 3.80 -4.47
CA GLY A 143 -6.27 4.40 -3.25
C GLY A 143 -5.04 3.67 -2.71
N PHE A 144 -4.24 4.37 -1.91
CA PHE A 144 -3.10 3.81 -1.18
C PHE A 144 -3.13 4.31 0.25
N VAL A 145 -3.18 3.40 1.22
CA VAL A 145 -3.34 3.73 2.63
C VAL A 145 -2.32 3.01 3.50
N GLY A 146 -1.96 3.62 4.62
CA GLY A 146 -1.19 2.95 5.64
C GLY A 146 -1.99 1.86 6.35
N ALA A 147 -1.33 0.77 6.77
CA ALA A 147 -1.95 -0.31 7.51
C ALA A 147 -2.46 0.12 8.89
N ASN A 148 -1.98 1.24 9.40
CA ASN A 148 -2.50 1.85 10.61
C ASN A 148 -2.49 3.38 10.53
N VAL A 149 -3.30 4.02 11.34
CA VAL A 149 -3.33 5.47 11.54
C VAL A 149 -2.96 5.75 12.98
N ALA A 150 -1.77 6.28 13.20
CA ALA A 150 -1.24 6.56 14.54
C ALA A 150 -1.32 5.37 15.51
N GLY A 151 -1.09 4.15 15.01
CA GLY A 151 -1.12 2.91 15.79
C GLY A 151 -2.50 2.27 15.96
N GLN A 152 -3.55 2.83 15.36
CA GLN A 152 -4.89 2.24 15.32
C GLN A 152 -5.11 1.47 14.02
N ASN A 153 -5.67 0.27 14.09
CA ASN A 153 -5.98 -0.51 12.90
C ASN A 153 -7.11 0.13 12.08
N LEU A 154 -7.13 -0.11 10.80
CA LEU A 154 -8.13 0.49 9.90
C LEU A 154 -9.57 0.03 10.20
N GLY A 155 -9.76 -1.18 10.71
CA GLY A 155 -11.08 -1.68 11.09
C GLY A 155 -11.65 -1.06 12.37
N ASP A 156 -10.79 -0.44 13.19
CA ASP A 156 -11.18 0.20 14.45
C ASP A 156 -11.50 1.71 14.27
N LEU A 157 -11.34 2.21 13.06
CA LEU A 157 -11.54 3.61 12.71
C LEU A 157 -12.85 3.83 11.94
N PRO A 158 -13.50 4.99 12.06
CA PRO A 158 -14.73 5.32 11.34
C PRO A 158 -14.44 5.70 9.88
N LEU A 159 -13.99 4.74 9.06
CA LEU A 159 -13.57 4.95 7.68
C LEU A 159 -14.66 4.58 6.65
N ASP A 160 -15.91 4.35 7.05
CA ASP A 160 -16.98 3.89 6.15
C ASP A 160 -17.18 4.82 4.94
N GLU A 161 -17.07 6.15 5.12
CA GLU A 161 -17.17 7.09 3.99
C GLU A 161 -16.05 6.88 2.95
N TYR A 162 -14.83 6.60 3.40
CA TYR A 162 -13.71 6.30 2.52
C TYR A 162 -13.90 4.98 1.77
N TRP A 163 -14.35 3.94 2.48
CA TRP A 163 -14.62 2.64 1.86
C TRP A 163 -15.79 2.73 0.87
N ALA A 164 -16.85 3.45 1.20
CA ALA A 164 -17.98 3.70 0.31
C ALA A 164 -17.55 4.46 -0.96
N ALA A 165 -16.66 5.45 -0.85
CA ALA A 165 -16.13 6.17 -1.99
C ALA A 165 -15.31 5.23 -2.92
N ALA A 166 -14.44 4.38 -2.36
CA ALA A 166 -13.68 3.40 -3.14
C ALA A 166 -14.59 2.40 -3.86
N GLU A 167 -15.68 1.92 -3.22
CA GLU A 167 -16.69 1.08 -3.85
C GLU A 167 -17.45 1.79 -4.97
N ALA A 168 -17.86 3.04 -4.74
CA ALA A 168 -18.61 3.84 -5.72
C ALA A 168 -17.79 4.18 -6.96
N LEU A 169 -16.50 4.42 -6.78
CA LEU A 169 -15.53 4.64 -7.86
C LEU A 169 -15.14 3.33 -8.56
N ASP A 170 -15.45 2.18 -7.94
CA ASP A 170 -15.04 0.85 -8.38
C ASP A 170 -13.51 0.77 -8.61
N VAL A 171 -12.75 1.25 -7.63
CA VAL A 171 -11.28 1.19 -7.61
C VAL A 171 -10.77 0.41 -6.41
N PRO A 172 -9.61 -0.26 -6.50
CA PRO A 172 -9.02 -0.93 -5.34
C PRO A 172 -8.34 0.07 -4.40
N VAL A 173 -8.18 -0.35 -3.15
CA VAL A 173 -7.34 0.32 -2.17
C VAL A 173 -6.19 -0.60 -1.81
N PHE A 174 -4.96 -0.11 -1.95
CA PHE A 174 -3.73 -0.79 -1.57
C PHE A 174 -3.42 -0.48 -0.11
N ILE A 175 -3.27 -1.51 0.71
CA ILE A 175 -2.89 -1.40 2.12
C ILE A 175 -1.39 -1.73 2.24
N HIS A 176 -0.62 -0.78 2.78
CA HIS A 176 0.81 -0.91 2.95
C HIS A 176 1.22 -0.57 4.39
N PRO A 177 2.14 -1.32 5.01
CA PRO A 177 2.61 -0.98 6.35
C PRO A 177 3.25 0.41 6.39
N VAL A 178 3.12 1.07 7.53
CA VAL A 178 3.76 2.35 7.80
C VAL A 178 4.64 2.23 9.03
N GLN A 179 5.62 3.12 9.16
CA GLN A 179 6.40 3.21 10.39
C GLN A 179 5.46 3.69 11.51
N ALA A 180 4.86 2.73 12.21
CA ALA A 180 4.19 2.99 13.47
C ALA A 180 5.21 3.38 14.55
N ALA A 181 4.72 3.84 15.72
CA ALA A 181 5.57 4.01 16.88
C ALA A 181 6.47 2.78 17.08
N PRO A 182 7.77 2.97 17.43
CA PRO A 182 8.69 1.85 17.50
C PRO A 182 8.19 0.79 18.48
N VAL A 183 8.02 -0.42 18.01
CA VAL A 183 7.80 -1.57 18.89
C VAL A 183 9.16 -1.88 19.53
N PRO A 184 9.32 -1.84 20.87
CA PRO A 184 10.64 -1.93 21.52
C PRO A 184 11.47 -3.14 21.11
N ARG A 185 10.81 -4.27 20.75
CA ARG A 185 11.48 -5.51 20.35
C ARG A 185 11.98 -5.52 18.91
N THR A 186 11.58 -4.59 18.05
CA THR A 186 11.92 -4.57 16.62
C THR A 186 12.97 -3.53 16.25
N GLY A 187 13.50 -2.79 17.21
CA GLY A 187 14.44 -1.67 16.97
C GLY A 187 15.85 -2.08 16.52
N ARG A 188 16.17 -3.39 16.48
CA ARG A 188 17.48 -3.91 16.05
C ARG A 188 17.31 -4.96 14.95
N HIS A 189 18.38 -5.22 14.20
CA HIS A 189 18.47 -6.28 13.18
C HIS A 189 17.44 -6.16 12.05
N ALA A 190 17.01 -4.93 11.74
CA ALA A 190 15.95 -4.66 10.76
C ALA A 190 14.61 -5.40 11.01
N LEU A 191 14.35 -5.85 12.24
CA LEU A 191 13.13 -6.60 12.58
C LEU A 191 11.86 -5.77 12.38
N ASN A 192 11.95 -4.44 12.40
CA ASN A 192 10.84 -3.56 12.02
C ASN A 192 10.41 -3.79 10.56
N VAL A 193 11.35 -3.97 9.64
CA VAL A 193 11.05 -4.25 8.22
C VAL A 193 10.70 -5.72 8.00
N ILE A 194 11.45 -6.63 8.64
CA ILE A 194 11.31 -8.08 8.42
C ILE A 194 10.01 -8.63 9.02
N VAL A 195 9.66 -8.19 10.23
CA VAL A 195 8.56 -8.80 11.00
C VAL A 195 7.44 -7.81 11.28
N GLN A 196 7.77 -6.59 11.73
CA GLN A 196 6.75 -5.64 12.18
C GLN A 196 5.83 -5.22 11.03
N TYR A 197 6.37 -4.94 9.83
CA TYR A 197 5.57 -4.53 8.67
C TYR A 197 4.59 -5.61 8.23
N THR A 198 5.03 -6.86 8.14
CA THR A 198 4.14 -7.98 7.79
C THR A 198 3.09 -8.25 8.88
N THR A 199 3.47 -8.03 10.15
CA THR A 199 2.54 -8.12 11.29
C THR A 199 1.52 -7.00 11.26
N ASP A 200 1.92 -5.77 10.94
CA ASP A 200 1.02 -4.61 10.83
C ASP A 200 -0.08 -4.84 9.78
N THR A 201 0.29 -5.35 8.60
CA THR A 201 -0.67 -5.78 7.59
C THR A 201 -1.62 -6.85 8.12
N THR A 202 -1.10 -7.85 8.84
CA THR A 202 -1.90 -8.93 9.40
C THR A 202 -2.92 -8.43 10.42
N LEU A 203 -2.50 -7.53 11.31
CA LEU A 203 -3.35 -6.94 12.35
C LEU A 203 -4.47 -6.11 11.74
N THR A 204 -4.15 -5.23 10.79
CA THR A 204 -5.16 -4.36 10.21
C THR A 204 -6.17 -5.14 9.37
N VAL A 205 -5.74 -6.14 8.61
CA VAL A 205 -6.69 -6.97 7.83
C VAL A 205 -7.55 -7.81 8.76
N GLY A 206 -6.99 -8.33 9.85
CA GLY A 206 -7.77 -8.96 10.91
C GLY A 206 -8.85 -8.04 11.46
N SER A 207 -8.50 -6.79 11.78
CA SER A 207 -9.47 -5.81 12.28
C SER A 207 -10.57 -5.50 11.25
N LEU A 208 -10.23 -5.37 9.95
CA LEU A 208 -11.20 -5.14 8.88
C LEU A 208 -12.19 -6.30 8.73
N ILE A 209 -11.73 -7.54 8.92
CA ILE A 209 -12.59 -8.72 8.91
C ILE A 209 -13.52 -8.69 10.13
N PHE A 210 -12.96 -8.67 11.33
CA PHE A 210 -13.73 -8.81 12.57
C PHE A 210 -14.67 -7.64 12.84
N SER A 211 -14.32 -6.42 12.43
CA SER A 211 -15.21 -5.25 12.55
C SER A 211 -16.34 -5.22 11.52
N GLY A 212 -16.40 -6.18 10.60
CA GLY A 212 -17.45 -6.28 9.57
C GLY A 212 -17.36 -5.22 8.46
N VAL A 213 -16.22 -4.55 8.29
CA VAL A 213 -16.03 -3.59 7.18
C VAL A 213 -16.29 -4.26 5.84
N LEU A 214 -15.81 -5.50 5.67
CA LEU A 214 -15.98 -6.23 4.42
C LEU A 214 -17.43 -6.65 4.17
N ASP A 215 -18.23 -6.79 5.22
CA ASP A 215 -19.66 -7.11 5.11
C ASP A 215 -20.49 -5.86 4.78
N ARG A 216 -20.14 -4.72 5.39
CA ARG A 216 -20.77 -3.43 5.05
C ARG A 216 -20.39 -2.93 3.65
N HIS A 217 -19.18 -3.28 3.19
CA HIS A 217 -18.66 -2.89 1.88
C HIS A 217 -18.35 -4.13 1.01
N PRO A 218 -19.38 -4.84 0.50
CA PRO A 218 -19.22 -6.13 -0.17
C PRO A 218 -18.48 -6.06 -1.51
N ARG A 219 -18.41 -4.90 -2.15
CA ARG A 219 -17.68 -4.70 -3.41
C ARG A 219 -16.31 -4.06 -3.23
N LEU A 220 -15.92 -3.73 -1.99
CA LEU A 220 -14.61 -3.17 -1.68
C LEU A 220 -13.49 -4.14 -2.12
N ARG A 221 -12.57 -3.63 -2.91
CA ARG A 221 -11.41 -4.38 -3.40
C ARG A 221 -10.16 -3.89 -2.69
N LEU A 222 -9.48 -4.79 -2.01
CA LEU A 222 -8.25 -4.48 -1.29
C LEU A 222 -7.07 -5.24 -1.91
N ILE A 223 -5.94 -4.55 -2.01
CA ILE A 223 -4.64 -5.14 -2.37
C ILE A 223 -3.80 -5.14 -1.09
N LEU A 224 -3.25 -6.29 -0.75
CA LEU A 224 -2.44 -6.46 0.45
C LEU A 224 -0.98 -6.58 0.06
N SER A 225 -0.14 -5.76 0.67
CA SER A 225 1.31 -5.81 0.49
C SER A 225 1.92 -7.08 1.11
N HIS A 226 3.08 -7.47 0.59
CA HIS A 226 3.92 -8.55 1.11
C HIS A 226 3.15 -9.86 1.28
N GLY A 227 2.37 -10.25 0.24
CA GLY A 227 1.56 -11.45 0.26
C GLY A 227 0.48 -11.49 1.33
N GLY A 228 0.07 -10.32 1.86
CA GLY A 228 -0.89 -10.21 2.97
C GLY A 228 -0.29 -10.48 4.35
N GLY A 229 1.03 -10.36 4.48
CA GLY A 229 1.73 -10.59 5.74
C GLY A 229 1.60 -12.03 6.24
N GLY A 230 1.26 -12.20 7.51
CA GLY A 230 1.01 -13.51 8.11
C GLY A 230 -0.43 -14.01 7.97
N LEU A 231 -1.35 -13.23 7.39
CA LEU A 231 -2.77 -13.57 7.35
C LEU A 231 -3.05 -14.94 6.68
N PRO A 232 -2.52 -15.26 5.48
CA PRO A 232 -2.81 -16.54 4.84
C PRO A 232 -2.33 -17.75 5.65
N TYR A 233 -1.23 -17.59 6.37
CA TYR A 233 -0.68 -18.63 7.26
C TYR A 233 -1.51 -18.79 8.55
N LEU A 234 -1.98 -17.69 9.13
CA LEU A 234 -2.68 -17.66 10.40
C LEU A 234 -4.20 -17.89 10.26
N ILE A 235 -4.73 -17.96 9.05
CA ILE A 235 -6.17 -17.90 8.81
C ILE A 235 -6.99 -18.94 9.57
N GLY A 236 -6.47 -20.16 9.71
CA GLY A 236 -7.15 -21.19 10.50
C GLY A 236 -7.24 -20.85 11.99
N ARG A 237 -6.27 -20.07 12.52
CA ARG A 237 -6.34 -19.56 13.88
C ARG A 237 -7.41 -18.46 14.02
N PHE A 238 -7.57 -17.62 12.99
CA PHE A 238 -8.66 -16.63 12.91
C PHE A 238 -10.02 -17.32 12.94
N ASP A 239 -10.22 -18.38 12.13
CA ASP A 239 -11.49 -19.13 12.11
C ASP A 239 -11.83 -19.73 13.48
N VAL A 240 -10.85 -20.36 14.14
CA VAL A 240 -11.05 -20.94 15.46
C VAL A 240 -11.41 -19.88 16.50
N MET A 241 -10.79 -18.70 16.43
CA MET A 241 -11.12 -17.60 17.34
C MET A 241 -12.49 -17.01 17.04
N HIS A 242 -12.84 -16.82 15.77
CA HIS A 242 -14.18 -16.38 15.36
C HIS A 242 -15.29 -17.31 15.89
N GLU A 243 -15.08 -18.64 15.85
CA GLU A 243 -16.02 -19.62 16.39
C GLU A 243 -16.15 -19.53 17.91
N ARG A 244 -15.04 -19.27 18.63
CA ARG A 244 -14.94 -19.38 20.09
C ARG A 244 -15.07 -18.06 20.84
N MET A 245 -15.04 -16.95 20.15
CA MET A 245 -15.16 -15.64 20.78
C MET A 245 -16.56 -15.44 21.36
N ASP A 246 -16.62 -14.94 22.59
CA ASP A 246 -17.85 -14.52 23.23
C ASP A 246 -18.35 -13.23 22.57
N ARG A 247 -19.34 -13.36 21.71
CA ARG A 247 -19.91 -12.25 20.94
C ARG A 247 -20.61 -11.19 21.80
N GLU A 248 -20.98 -11.51 23.03
CA GLU A 248 -21.58 -10.53 23.94
C GLU A 248 -20.54 -9.53 24.48
N HIS A 249 -19.27 -9.94 24.58
CA HIS A 249 -18.19 -9.12 25.13
C HIS A 249 -17.18 -8.63 24.09
N GLN A 250 -17.33 -9.05 22.83
CA GLN A 250 -16.45 -8.66 21.74
C GLN A 250 -17.27 -8.03 20.62
N HIS A 251 -16.75 -6.93 20.06
CA HIS A 251 -17.39 -6.22 18.96
C HIS A 251 -17.15 -6.92 17.61
N ASP A 252 -17.03 -8.27 17.62
CA ASP A 252 -16.95 -9.05 16.39
C ASP A 252 -18.31 -9.11 15.72
N VAL A 253 -18.40 -8.49 14.55
CA VAL A 253 -19.60 -8.44 13.72
C VAL A 253 -19.40 -9.13 12.37
N ALA A 254 -18.28 -9.83 12.16
CA ALA A 254 -18.03 -10.58 10.93
C ALA A 254 -19.11 -11.63 10.71
N LEU A 255 -19.75 -11.62 9.54
CA LEU A 255 -20.86 -12.52 9.21
C LEU A 255 -20.40 -13.94 8.86
N HIS A 256 -19.16 -14.08 8.41
CA HIS A 256 -18.58 -15.33 7.92
C HIS A 256 -17.29 -15.66 8.62
N ALA A 257 -16.87 -16.93 8.59
CA ALA A 257 -15.55 -17.33 9.03
C ALA A 257 -14.46 -16.52 8.29
N PRO A 258 -13.42 -16.05 8.97
CA PRO A 258 -12.35 -15.24 8.37
C PRO A 258 -11.74 -15.80 7.08
N SER A 259 -11.63 -17.13 6.97
CA SER A 259 -11.14 -17.77 5.74
C SER A 259 -12.00 -17.52 4.50
N ALA A 260 -13.29 -17.26 4.68
CA ALA A 260 -14.21 -16.95 3.58
C ALA A 260 -13.90 -15.59 2.92
N TYR A 261 -13.18 -14.70 3.62
CA TYR A 261 -12.80 -13.39 3.08
C TYR A 261 -11.49 -13.42 2.28
N LEU A 262 -10.64 -14.46 2.42
CA LEU A 262 -9.36 -14.51 1.70
C LEU A 262 -9.50 -14.30 0.17
N PRO A 263 -10.48 -14.90 -0.53
CA PRO A 263 -10.64 -14.69 -1.97
C PRO A 263 -11.12 -13.29 -2.35
N ARG A 264 -11.46 -12.43 -1.40
CA ARG A 264 -11.88 -11.05 -1.65
C ARG A 264 -10.72 -10.09 -1.78
N PHE A 265 -9.54 -10.46 -1.28
CA PHE A 265 -8.33 -9.67 -1.39
C PHE A 265 -7.55 -10.01 -2.65
N HIS A 266 -6.69 -9.08 -3.05
CA HIS A 266 -5.57 -9.34 -3.95
C HIS A 266 -4.28 -9.23 -3.14
N TYR A 267 -3.24 -9.93 -3.57
CA TYR A 267 -1.99 -10.05 -2.85
C TYR A 267 -0.83 -9.81 -3.82
N ASP A 268 0.14 -9.01 -3.41
CA ASP A 268 1.36 -8.93 -4.20
C ASP A 268 2.21 -10.21 -4.07
N THR A 269 3.24 -10.30 -4.89
CA THR A 269 4.10 -11.48 -4.97
C THR A 269 5.38 -11.37 -4.13
N ILE A 270 5.50 -10.35 -3.26
CA ILE A 270 6.74 -10.04 -2.54
C ILE A 270 6.85 -10.92 -1.28
N LEU A 271 7.26 -12.17 -1.47
CA LEU A 271 7.45 -13.16 -0.40
C LEU A 271 8.89 -13.66 -0.30
N HIS A 272 9.76 -13.37 -1.31
CA HIS A 272 11.17 -13.75 -1.37
C HIS A 272 11.44 -15.26 -1.22
N ASP A 273 10.39 -16.08 -1.32
CA ASP A 273 10.46 -17.54 -1.22
C ASP A 273 9.44 -18.20 -2.15
N ALA A 274 9.93 -19.09 -3.04
CA ALA A 274 9.10 -19.75 -4.03
C ALA A 274 8.07 -20.70 -3.41
N VAL A 275 8.37 -21.31 -2.26
CA VAL A 275 7.44 -22.21 -1.55
C VAL A 275 6.33 -21.41 -0.90
N ALA A 276 6.68 -20.28 -0.27
CA ALA A 276 5.69 -19.36 0.30
C ALA A 276 4.74 -18.80 -0.76
N LEU A 277 5.26 -18.45 -1.95
CA LEU A 277 4.42 -17.95 -3.04
C LEU A 277 3.47 -19.03 -3.59
N ARG A 278 3.93 -20.29 -3.71
CA ARG A 278 3.04 -21.41 -4.06
C ARG A 278 1.96 -21.64 -3.00
N TYR A 279 2.35 -21.63 -1.72
CA TYR A 279 1.40 -21.76 -0.62
C TYR A 279 0.32 -20.68 -0.68
N LEU A 280 0.70 -19.41 -0.91
CA LEU A 280 -0.26 -18.32 -1.08
C LEU A 280 -1.21 -18.61 -2.24
N ALA A 281 -0.68 -19.01 -3.41
CA ALA A 281 -1.48 -19.35 -4.58
C ALA A 281 -2.46 -20.50 -4.32
N GLU A 282 -2.07 -21.51 -3.54
CA GLU A 282 -2.95 -22.60 -3.13
C GLU A 282 -4.08 -22.14 -2.21
N LYS A 283 -3.82 -21.11 -1.37
CA LYS A 283 -4.81 -20.57 -0.45
C LYS A 283 -5.83 -19.66 -1.11
N VAL A 284 -5.42 -18.86 -2.08
CA VAL A 284 -6.26 -17.76 -2.60
C VAL A 284 -6.54 -17.84 -4.10
N GLY A 285 -5.85 -18.70 -4.82
CA GLY A 285 -5.89 -18.79 -6.29
C GLY A 285 -4.93 -17.81 -6.97
N THR A 286 -4.38 -18.20 -8.14
CA THR A 286 -3.49 -17.34 -8.93
C THR A 286 -4.19 -16.10 -9.48
N GLU A 287 -5.52 -16.10 -9.58
CA GLU A 287 -6.34 -14.96 -9.99
C GLU A 287 -6.38 -13.82 -8.95
N ARG A 288 -5.90 -14.07 -7.74
CA ARG A 288 -5.79 -13.08 -6.66
C ARG A 288 -4.38 -12.52 -6.49
N LEU A 289 -3.41 -13.05 -7.23
CA LEU A 289 -2.04 -12.56 -7.16
C LEU A 289 -1.80 -11.44 -8.18
N VAL A 290 -1.05 -10.44 -7.78
CA VAL A 290 -0.58 -9.35 -8.63
C VAL A 290 0.93 -9.19 -8.47
N LEU A 291 1.64 -8.96 -9.57
CA LEU A 291 3.09 -8.78 -9.53
C LEU A 291 3.43 -7.50 -8.77
N GLY A 292 4.39 -7.58 -7.83
CA GLY A 292 4.91 -6.45 -7.09
C GLY A 292 6.42 -6.55 -6.89
N SER A 293 7.10 -5.41 -6.76
CA SER A 293 8.54 -5.35 -6.52
C SER A 293 8.94 -4.74 -5.17
N ASP A 294 8.15 -3.84 -4.61
CA ASP A 294 8.51 -2.96 -3.48
C ASP A 294 9.71 -2.04 -3.81
N ASP A 295 9.93 -1.76 -5.12
CA ASP A 295 11.01 -0.89 -5.58
C ASP A 295 10.80 0.56 -5.04
N PRO A 296 11.77 1.18 -4.37
CA PRO A 296 13.20 0.85 -4.31
C PRO A 296 13.69 0.47 -2.89
N PHE A 297 12.86 -0.07 -2.04
CA PHE A 297 13.25 -0.36 -0.66
C PHE A 297 14.25 -1.53 -0.56
N PRO A 298 15.04 -1.62 0.55
CA PRO A 298 16.02 -2.71 0.71
C PRO A 298 15.47 -4.12 0.55
N PRO A 299 14.24 -4.42 1.02
CA PRO A 299 13.64 -5.75 0.83
C PRO A 299 12.99 -5.93 -0.54
N MET A 300 13.18 -5.03 -1.49
CA MET A 300 12.57 -5.15 -2.82
C MET A 300 12.91 -6.47 -3.51
N ASP A 301 11.97 -6.98 -4.28
CA ASP A 301 12.24 -8.01 -5.26
C ASP A 301 12.87 -7.37 -6.51
N ARG A 302 14.15 -7.69 -6.75
CA ARG A 302 14.93 -7.05 -7.82
C ARG A 302 14.55 -7.52 -9.22
N ASP A 303 13.93 -8.70 -9.33
CA ASP A 303 13.40 -9.28 -10.56
C ASP A 303 12.10 -10.04 -10.23
N PRO A 304 10.98 -9.33 -10.06
CA PRO A 304 9.74 -9.96 -9.63
C PRO A 304 9.20 -10.98 -10.61
N LEU A 305 9.52 -10.86 -11.91
CA LEU A 305 9.18 -11.88 -12.90
C LEU A 305 9.98 -13.18 -12.70
N ALA A 306 11.27 -13.07 -12.38
CA ALA A 306 12.10 -14.24 -12.09
C ALA A 306 11.61 -14.94 -10.81
N ALA A 307 11.21 -14.21 -9.78
CA ALA A 307 10.64 -14.77 -8.55
C ALA A 307 9.37 -15.58 -8.82
N VAL A 308 8.43 -15.02 -9.61
CA VAL A 308 7.20 -15.75 -10.00
C VAL A 308 7.51 -16.98 -10.85
N ARG A 309 8.47 -16.90 -11.77
CA ARG A 309 8.92 -18.07 -12.55
C ARG A 309 9.55 -19.14 -11.67
N ALA A 310 10.39 -18.75 -10.71
CA ALA A 310 11.04 -19.66 -9.76
C ALA A 310 10.03 -20.41 -8.88
N ALA A 311 8.85 -19.86 -8.67
CA ALA A 311 7.75 -20.54 -7.99
C ALA A 311 7.18 -21.73 -8.81
N GLY A 312 7.51 -21.87 -10.09
CA GLY A 312 7.12 -22.99 -10.92
C GLY A 312 5.69 -22.94 -11.43
N PHE A 313 5.09 -21.76 -11.49
CA PHE A 313 3.76 -21.59 -12.10
C PHE A 313 3.79 -21.87 -13.61
N ALA A 314 2.65 -22.33 -14.13
CA ALA A 314 2.45 -22.47 -15.56
C ALA A 314 2.53 -21.10 -16.27
N ALA A 315 2.92 -21.09 -17.54
CA ALA A 315 3.06 -19.84 -18.30
C ALA A 315 1.77 -18.99 -18.31
N ALA A 316 0.60 -19.64 -18.32
CA ALA A 316 -0.69 -18.97 -18.25
C ALA A 316 -0.91 -18.26 -16.89
N ASP A 317 -0.48 -18.88 -15.78
CA ASP A 317 -0.57 -18.28 -14.45
C ASP A 317 0.41 -17.12 -14.28
N ILE A 318 1.63 -17.25 -14.83
CA ILE A 318 2.61 -16.15 -14.86
C ILE A 318 2.03 -14.95 -15.63
N ALA A 319 1.42 -15.20 -16.81
CA ALA A 319 0.77 -14.13 -17.59
C ALA A 319 -0.39 -13.50 -16.81
N ARG A 320 -1.20 -14.31 -16.14
CA ARG A 320 -2.29 -13.87 -15.28
C ARG A 320 -1.81 -12.95 -14.16
N ILE A 321 -0.80 -13.39 -13.40
CA ILE A 321 -0.24 -12.63 -12.25
C ILE A 321 0.42 -11.33 -12.73
N ALA A 322 1.20 -11.40 -13.81
CA ALA A 322 2.00 -10.26 -14.25
C ALA A 322 1.25 -9.26 -15.16
N THR A 323 0.10 -9.66 -15.70
CA THR A 323 -0.60 -8.86 -16.72
C THR A 323 -2.10 -8.80 -16.49
N ASP A 324 -2.80 -9.95 -16.53
CA ASP A 324 -4.25 -9.95 -16.66
C ASP A 324 -4.94 -9.50 -15.36
N ASN A 325 -4.47 -9.97 -14.21
CA ASN A 325 -5.02 -9.56 -12.92
C ASN A 325 -4.79 -8.06 -12.67
N PRO A 326 -3.56 -7.51 -12.80
CA PRO A 326 -3.34 -6.07 -12.69
C PRO A 326 -4.21 -5.25 -13.64
N ARG A 327 -4.28 -5.64 -14.93
CA ARG A 327 -5.10 -4.92 -15.93
C ARG A 327 -6.56 -4.88 -15.52
N ARG A 328 -7.13 -6.02 -15.15
CA ARG A 328 -8.53 -6.13 -14.75
C ARG A 328 -8.80 -5.36 -13.46
N LEU A 329 -7.94 -5.53 -12.44
CA LEU A 329 -8.11 -4.93 -11.13
C LEU A 329 -8.04 -3.39 -11.19
N LEU A 330 -7.10 -2.86 -11.97
CA LEU A 330 -6.80 -1.44 -12.07
C LEU A 330 -7.43 -0.78 -13.31
N ARG A 331 -8.18 -1.54 -14.12
CA ARG A 331 -8.80 -1.07 -15.38
C ARG A 331 -7.79 -0.43 -16.34
N LEU A 332 -6.60 -1.00 -16.41
CA LEU A 332 -5.56 -0.52 -17.30
C LEU A 332 -5.80 -0.99 -18.75
N PRO A 333 -5.43 -0.17 -19.75
CA PRO A 333 -5.58 -0.50 -21.16
C PRO A 333 -4.72 -1.69 -21.60
#